data_1c2115d36bc04e68d4af2ad73e3f98e7
#
_entry.id   1c2115d36bc04e68d4af2ad73e3f98e7
#
_cell.length_a   1.000
_cell.length_b   1.000
_cell.length_c   1.000
_cell.angle_alpha   90.00
_cell.angle_beta   90.00
_cell.angle_gamma   90.00
#
_symmetry.space_group_name_H-M   'P 1'
#
loop_
_entity.id
_entity.type
_entity.pdbx_description
1 polymer ?
#
loop_
_entity_poly.entity_id
_entity_poly.type
_entity_poly.pdbx_seq_one_letter_code
_entity_poly.pdbx_strand_id
1 'polypeptide(L)'
;MSFDYNVNNYSTYELLGVLELDENSSRQEIIDNSNHYIYKYKSEGNKQLLDFFSNIQKKLLEEIHDNDDSIPSVEQEILKKTPETTRVENDSKNNFNIQVKQDKLNPKLENTTTRLINLDSQFRQSSGSESSTDYTLDLSDPLTNVLSLRLYSIQIPFSWYTIDAQYNNDTFWITDVSNNVLNPYKITMEPGNYTGITFAETLNTIIITATSIPSGTYVRYNQTNGKITINLSGTTLGNALNYFTFFDFNELLVTNSHVNGTLGWLMGFREAVVNINITSKGNVADCIIDLYGTKNLILIVDDFNQNHVNNGLVSITETSKVLPLPKYYRPDLPFTTIPPTTFINNNIADFGEGSYKTYTNIPNMLPTSPRILTQAQIYTINEIMKNREKTVSYRIKAPTSPDIFAMIPMKHHGMKLGDFYIEFGTSLQVNKRNYFGPVNIERLRIKLLDDKGNVINLNGVEWSLTLISENLYQY
;
A
#
# COMPACT_ATOMS: atom_id res chain seq x y z
N MET A 1 11.39 -60.18 -34.03
CA MET A 1 12.12 -58.94 -33.81
C MET A 1 13.22 -59.27 -32.82
N SER A 2 14.52 -59.16 -33.21
CA SER A 2 15.59 -59.34 -32.25
C SER A 2 15.66 -58.08 -31.38
N PHE A 3 15.58 -58.23 -30.09
CA PHE A 3 15.73 -57.15 -29.12
C PHE A 3 17.22 -56.71 -29.11
N ASP A 4 17.48 -55.41 -29.23
CA ASP A 4 18.83 -54.90 -29.15
C ASP A 4 19.15 -54.59 -27.67
N TYR A 5 20.13 -55.30 -27.11
CA TYR A 5 20.54 -55.16 -25.71
C TYR A 5 21.71 -54.17 -25.53
N ASN A 6 22.08 -53.44 -26.59
CA ASN A 6 23.15 -52.46 -26.51
C ASN A 6 22.61 -51.10 -26.06
N VAL A 7 22.82 -50.74 -24.81
CA VAL A 7 22.35 -49.51 -24.19
C VAL A 7 22.85 -48.24 -24.89
N ASN A 8 23.95 -48.31 -25.63
CA ASN A 8 24.53 -47.17 -26.34
C ASN A 8 23.72 -46.77 -27.59
N ASN A 9 22.85 -47.65 -28.07
CA ASN A 9 22.01 -47.39 -29.23
C ASN A 9 20.69 -46.67 -28.88
N TYR A 10 20.45 -46.42 -27.58
CA TYR A 10 19.27 -45.77 -27.07
C TYR A 10 19.58 -44.38 -26.51
N SER A 11 18.70 -43.43 -26.75
CA SER A 11 18.78 -42.11 -26.13
C SER A 11 18.37 -42.18 -24.65
N THR A 12 18.75 -41.17 -23.85
CA THR A 12 18.38 -41.06 -22.42
C THR A 12 16.89 -41.11 -22.23
N TYR A 13 16.14 -40.44 -23.10
CA TYR A 13 14.69 -40.41 -23.11
C TYR A 13 14.05 -41.79 -23.31
N GLU A 14 14.58 -42.55 -24.26
CA GLU A 14 14.12 -43.93 -24.51
C GLU A 14 14.46 -44.89 -23.37
N LEU A 15 15.61 -44.69 -22.72
CA LEU A 15 15.99 -45.48 -21.55
C LEU A 15 15.16 -45.17 -20.32
N LEU A 16 14.78 -43.89 -20.10
CA LEU A 16 13.83 -43.51 -19.07
C LEU A 16 12.43 -44.10 -19.34
N GLY A 17 12.00 -44.07 -20.60
CA GLY A 17 10.74 -44.72 -20.99
C GLY A 17 10.74 -46.24 -20.77
N VAL A 18 11.85 -46.93 -20.92
CA VAL A 18 12.00 -48.37 -20.59
C VAL A 18 11.85 -48.63 -19.10
N LEU A 19 12.25 -47.66 -18.26
CA LEU A 19 12.06 -47.70 -16.81
C LEU A 19 10.71 -47.17 -16.34
N GLU A 20 9.81 -46.79 -17.28
CA GLU A 20 8.53 -46.15 -16.99
C GLU A 20 8.65 -44.84 -16.20
N LEU A 21 9.70 -44.06 -16.51
CA LEU A 21 10.02 -42.79 -15.85
C LEU A 21 9.88 -41.60 -16.81
N ASP A 22 9.57 -40.46 -16.26
CA ASP A 22 9.48 -39.18 -16.99
C ASP A 22 10.85 -38.48 -17.06
N GLU A 23 10.99 -37.53 -17.98
CA GLU A 23 12.23 -36.74 -18.18
C GLU A 23 12.75 -36.02 -16.92
N ASN A 24 11.87 -35.69 -15.98
CA ASN A 24 12.20 -34.99 -14.75
C ASN A 24 12.33 -35.91 -13.53
N SER A 25 12.48 -37.23 -13.76
CA SER A 25 12.59 -38.19 -12.68
C SER A 25 13.87 -38.01 -11.87
N SER A 26 13.72 -38.09 -10.55
CA SER A 26 14.85 -37.93 -9.64
C SER A 26 15.83 -39.12 -9.71
N ARG A 27 17.08 -38.87 -9.32
CA ARG A 27 18.12 -39.90 -9.23
C ARG A 27 17.68 -41.09 -8.39
N GLN A 28 16.91 -40.85 -7.32
CA GLN A 28 16.44 -41.91 -6.44
C GLN A 28 15.40 -42.80 -7.14
N GLU A 29 14.47 -42.20 -7.91
CA GLU A 29 13.45 -42.92 -8.67
C GLU A 29 14.09 -43.81 -9.76
N ILE A 30 15.16 -43.35 -10.41
CA ILE A 30 15.91 -44.14 -11.39
C ILE A 30 16.58 -45.35 -10.72
N ILE A 31 17.15 -45.14 -9.54
CA ILE A 31 17.79 -46.23 -8.77
C ILE A 31 16.72 -47.24 -8.34
N ASP A 32 15.59 -46.79 -7.83
CA ASP A 32 14.55 -47.65 -7.29
C ASP A 32 13.88 -48.47 -8.41
N ASN A 33 13.55 -47.86 -9.53
CA ASN A 33 12.93 -48.53 -10.66
C ASN A 33 13.87 -49.47 -11.38
N SER A 34 15.12 -49.04 -11.61
CA SER A 34 16.12 -49.94 -12.20
C SER A 34 16.43 -51.15 -11.31
N ASN A 35 16.53 -50.96 -10.00
CA ASN A 35 16.70 -52.06 -9.04
C ASN A 35 15.50 -53.04 -9.06
N HIS A 36 14.28 -52.53 -9.21
CA HIS A 36 13.08 -53.35 -9.33
C HIS A 36 13.22 -54.35 -10.49
N TYR A 37 13.59 -53.88 -11.68
CA TYR A 37 13.81 -54.70 -12.86
C TYR A 37 15.00 -55.62 -12.73
N ILE A 38 16.12 -55.18 -12.14
CA ILE A 38 17.31 -55.99 -11.88
C ILE A 38 16.94 -57.15 -10.94
N TYR A 39 16.23 -56.92 -9.84
CA TYR A 39 15.82 -57.97 -8.93
C TYR A 39 14.84 -58.95 -9.58
N LYS A 40 13.90 -58.45 -10.39
CA LYS A 40 12.93 -59.27 -11.14
C LYS A 40 13.67 -60.24 -12.07
N TYR A 41 14.54 -59.77 -12.95
CA TYR A 41 15.24 -60.60 -13.92
C TYR A 41 16.35 -61.49 -13.33
N LYS A 42 16.86 -61.05 -12.16
CA LYS A 42 17.75 -61.93 -11.36
C LYS A 42 16.98 -63.16 -10.82
N SER A 43 15.74 -62.96 -10.38
CA SER A 43 14.89 -64.08 -9.91
C SER A 43 14.45 -65.00 -11.04
N GLU A 44 14.27 -64.46 -12.25
CA GLU A 44 13.92 -65.20 -13.47
C GLU A 44 15.08 -65.88 -14.16
N GLY A 45 16.33 -65.60 -13.71
CA GLY A 45 17.55 -66.18 -14.25
C GLY A 45 17.94 -65.67 -15.64
N ASN A 46 17.34 -64.59 -16.12
CA ASN A 46 17.64 -64.02 -17.44
C ASN A 46 18.84 -63.05 -17.39
N LYS A 47 20.01 -63.59 -17.67
CA LYS A 47 21.25 -62.86 -17.58
C LYS A 47 21.36 -61.69 -18.57
N GLN A 48 20.80 -61.80 -19.78
CA GLN A 48 20.87 -60.76 -20.80
C GLN A 48 20.08 -59.52 -20.40
N LEU A 49 18.87 -59.69 -19.85
CA LEU A 49 18.05 -58.61 -19.36
C LEU A 49 18.63 -57.99 -18.07
N LEU A 50 19.21 -58.82 -17.20
CA LEU A 50 19.90 -58.33 -16.00
C LEU A 50 21.05 -57.40 -16.34
N ASP A 51 21.91 -57.84 -17.27
CA ASP A 51 23.04 -57.00 -17.73
C ASP A 51 22.55 -55.73 -18.43
N PHE A 52 21.44 -55.81 -19.20
CA PHE A 52 20.85 -54.63 -19.87
C PHE A 52 20.33 -53.61 -18.86
N PHE A 53 19.54 -53.98 -17.89
CA PHE A 53 19.03 -53.04 -16.88
C PHE A 53 20.13 -52.51 -15.94
N SER A 54 21.16 -53.27 -15.65
CA SER A 54 22.31 -52.78 -14.90
C SER A 54 23.11 -51.74 -15.70
N ASN A 55 23.22 -51.91 -17.01
CA ASN A 55 23.90 -50.94 -17.90
C ASN A 55 23.02 -49.68 -18.09
N ILE A 56 21.69 -49.79 -18.14
CA ILE A 56 20.78 -48.65 -18.15
C ILE A 56 20.97 -47.83 -16.89
N GLN A 57 20.94 -48.48 -15.72
CA GLN A 57 21.14 -47.78 -14.44
C GLN A 57 22.46 -47.01 -14.44
N LYS A 58 23.54 -47.65 -14.87
CA LYS A 58 24.86 -47.04 -14.91
C LYS A 58 24.90 -45.83 -15.86
N LYS A 59 24.38 -45.97 -17.08
CA LYS A 59 24.37 -44.90 -18.08
C LYS A 59 23.52 -43.69 -17.64
N LEU A 60 22.32 -43.95 -17.12
CA LEU A 60 21.45 -42.88 -16.64
C LEU A 60 22.03 -42.17 -15.42
N LEU A 61 22.68 -42.87 -14.52
CA LEU A 61 23.33 -42.26 -13.35
C LEU A 61 24.59 -41.49 -13.72
N GLU A 62 25.33 -41.87 -14.77
CA GLU A 62 26.47 -41.12 -15.30
C GLU A 62 25.98 -39.85 -16.00
N GLU A 63 24.92 -39.90 -16.81
CA GLU A 63 24.36 -38.73 -17.50
C GLU A 63 23.64 -37.76 -16.54
N ILE A 64 23.00 -38.26 -15.49
CA ILE A 64 22.40 -37.42 -14.44
C ILE A 64 23.48 -36.84 -13.54
N HIS A 65 24.59 -37.51 -13.34
CA HIS A 65 25.72 -36.93 -12.64
C HIS A 65 26.30 -35.75 -13.43
N ASP A 66 26.31 -35.83 -14.76
CA ASP A 66 26.66 -34.72 -15.64
C ASP A 66 25.59 -33.62 -15.68
N ASN A 67 24.33 -33.93 -15.35
CA ASN A 67 23.21 -32.98 -15.33
C ASN A 67 22.84 -32.45 -13.93
N ASP A 68 23.08 -33.15 -12.84
CA ASP A 68 22.97 -32.64 -11.47
C ASP A 68 24.20 -31.76 -11.08
N ASP A 69 25.34 -32.05 -11.70
CA ASP A 69 26.44 -31.10 -11.81
C ASP A 69 26.15 -29.99 -12.85
N SER A 70 25.01 -30.03 -13.55
CA SER A 70 24.59 -29.09 -14.58
C SER A 70 23.40 -28.17 -14.14
N ILE A 71 23.25 -27.88 -12.86
CA ILE A 71 23.44 -26.48 -12.60
C ILE A 71 24.93 -26.31 -12.84
N PRO A 72 25.36 -25.78 -13.97
CA PRO A 72 26.70 -25.31 -13.99
C PRO A 72 26.64 -24.32 -12.86
N SER A 73 27.13 -24.67 -11.72
CA SER A 73 27.64 -23.63 -10.94
C SER A 73 28.46 -22.89 -11.99
N VAL A 74 28.12 -21.61 -12.18
CA VAL A 74 28.91 -20.71 -13.03
C VAL A 74 30.41 -20.95 -12.72
N GLU A 75 30.69 -21.44 -11.54
CA GLU A 75 31.92 -21.95 -11.02
C GLU A 75 32.56 -23.13 -11.79
N GLN A 76 31.81 -24.17 -12.13
CA GLN A 76 32.37 -25.28 -12.87
C GLN A 76 32.63 -24.93 -14.33
N GLU A 77 31.77 -24.10 -14.91
CA GLU A 77 32.02 -23.59 -16.26
C GLU A 77 33.18 -22.60 -16.29
N ILE A 78 33.37 -21.82 -15.23
CA ILE A 78 34.54 -20.95 -15.08
C ILE A 78 35.80 -21.78 -14.79
N LEU A 79 35.73 -22.87 -14.00
CA LEU A 79 36.83 -23.76 -13.77
C LEU A 79 37.22 -24.56 -15.03
N LYS A 80 36.23 -24.88 -15.88
CA LYS A 80 36.49 -25.53 -17.18
C LYS A 80 36.98 -24.55 -18.24
N LYS A 81 36.54 -23.28 -18.17
CA LYS A 81 36.92 -22.25 -19.16
C LYS A 81 38.08 -21.36 -18.75
N THR A 82 38.37 -21.23 -17.49
CA THR A 82 39.63 -20.66 -17.04
C THR A 82 40.61 -21.79 -16.93
N PRO A 83 41.65 -21.86 -17.81
CA PRO A 83 42.72 -22.75 -17.56
C PRO A 83 43.22 -22.50 -16.14
N GLU A 84 43.50 -23.55 -15.43
CA GLU A 84 43.99 -23.58 -14.05
C GLU A 84 45.13 -22.61 -13.80
N THR A 85 45.54 -22.01 -14.81
CA THR A 85 46.64 -21.10 -14.83
C THR A 85 46.36 -19.93 -15.67
N THR A 86 45.97 -18.98 -15.05
CA THR A 86 46.69 -17.77 -15.26
C THR A 86 47.77 -17.60 -14.21
N ARG A 87 48.52 -18.68 -13.98
CA ARG A 87 49.89 -18.54 -13.55
C ARG A 87 50.61 -17.97 -14.76
N VAL A 88 50.70 -16.70 -14.81
CA VAL A 88 51.70 -16.07 -15.64
C VAL A 88 53.03 -16.41 -14.96
N GLU A 89 53.58 -17.52 -15.33
CA GLU A 89 55.01 -17.77 -15.14
C GLU A 89 55.73 -16.73 -16.01
N ASN A 90 55.66 -15.54 -15.58
CA ASN A 90 56.45 -14.52 -16.17
C ASN A 90 57.41 -14.04 -15.15
N ASP A 91 58.60 -14.32 -15.52
CA ASP A 91 59.70 -13.57 -15.03
C ASP A 91 59.73 -13.55 -13.51
N SER A 92 60.81 -13.56 -13.01
CA SER A 92 61.30 -13.23 -11.69
C SER A 92 60.36 -12.44 -10.72
N LYS A 93 59.10 -12.19 -11.07
CA LYS A 93 58.16 -11.39 -10.28
C LYS A 93 56.89 -12.11 -9.90
N ASN A 94 56.82 -13.41 -9.82
CA ASN A 94 55.73 -14.20 -9.24
C ASN A 94 54.38 -13.43 -9.10
N ASN A 95 53.98 -12.74 -10.14
CA ASN A 95 52.67 -12.02 -10.13
C ASN A 95 51.61 -13.05 -10.50
N PHE A 96 50.99 -13.62 -9.49
CA PHE A 96 49.80 -14.41 -9.66
C PHE A 96 48.61 -13.47 -9.86
N ASN A 97 48.09 -13.39 -11.06
CA ASN A 97 46.82 -12.71 -11.30
C ASN A 97 45.72 -13.78 -11.27
N ILE A 98 45.35 -14.19 -10.07
CA ILE A 98 44.24 -15.11 -9.86
C ILE A 98 42.97 -14.29 -9.86
N GLN A 99 42.27 -14.30 -10.96
CA GLN A 99 40.90 -13.79 -10.99
C GLN A 99 39.96 -14.85 -10.38
N VAL A 100 39.97 -14.94 -9.08
CA VAL A 100 39.01 -15.79 -8.37
C VAL A 100 37.83 -14.90 -7.97
N LYS A 101 36.63 -15.19 -8.47
CA LYS A 101 35.44 -14.60 -7.94
C LYS A 101 35.31 -15.04 -6.48
N GLN A 102 34.81 -14.15 -5.65
CA GLN A 102 34.65 -14.40 -4.23
C GLN A 102 33.84 -15.66 -3.95
N ASP A 103 32.79 -15.90 -4.76
CA ASP A 103 31.91 -17.06 -4.69
C ASP A 103 32.67 -18.41 -4.80
N LYS A 104 33.81 -18.45 -5.51
CA LYS A 104 34.65 -19.63 -5.61
C LYS A 104 35.46 -19.92 -4.36
N LEU A 105 35.87 -18.87 -3.65
CA LEU A 105 36.59 -19.02 -2.38
C LEU A 105 35.65 -19.38 -1.24
N ASN A 106 34.42 -18.91 -1.31
CA ASN A 106 33.38 -19.16 -0.31
C ASN A 106 32.02 -19.26 -0.98
N PRO A 107 31.62 -20.43 -1.48
CA PRO A 107 30.33 -20.61 -2.18
C PRO A 107 29.12 -20.37 -1.31
N LYS A 108 29.29 -20.20 0.00
CA LYS A 108 28.21 -19.80 0.92
C LYS A 108 28.14 -18.30 1.12
N LEU A 109 29.00 -17.53 0.47
CA LEU A 109 28.96 -16.08 0.56
C LEU A 109 27.83 -15.55 -0.30
N GLU A 110 26.86 -14.94 0.35
CA GLU A 110 25.76 -14.28 -0.34
C GLU A 110 26.27 -13.01 -1.02
N ASN A 111 25.78 -12.73 -2.24
CA ASN A 111 26.08 -11.49 -2.96
C ASN A 111 25.35 -10.28 -2.35
N THR A 112 24.54 -10.51 -1.35
CA THR A 112 23.78 -9.49 -0.64
C THR A 112 24.07 -9.55 0.85
N THR A 113 24.04 -8.39 1.48
CA THR A 113 24.12 -8.25 2.93
C THR A 113 22.83 -7.64 3.45
N THR A 114 22.46 -8.03 4.65
CA THR A 114 21.26 -7.49 5.32
C THR A 114 21.68 -6.58 6.46
N ARG A 115 21.09 -5.36 6.53
CA ARG A 115 21.32 -4.41 7.60
C ARG A 115 19.99 -4.07 8.28
N LEU A 116 20.03 -3.95 9.60
CA LEU A 116 18.92 -3.46 10.40
C LEU A 116 19.09 -1.95 10.61
N ILE A 117 18.01 -1.21 10.40
CA ILE A 117 17.96 0.24 10.58
C ILE A 117 16.89 0.51 11.62
N ASN A 118 17.29 0.93 12.80
CA ASN A 118 16.37 1.34 13.83
C ASN A 118 16.17 2.86 13.76
N LEU A 119 14.93 3.28 13.57
CA LEU A 119 14.51 4.67 13.46
C LEU A 119 13.62 4.97 14.66
N ASP A 120 14.08 5.87 15.51
CA ASP A 120 13.33 6.30 16.68
C ASP A 120 13.13 7.81 16.59
N SER A 121 11.89 8.24 16.74
CA SER A 121 11.49 9.63 16.59
C SER A 121 12.14 10.56 17.62
N GLN A 122 12.61 10.02 18.76
CA GLN A 122 13.31 10.82 19.77
C GLN A 122 14.64 11.40 19.27
N PHE A 123 15.25 10.78 18.25
CA PHE A 123 16.52 11.23 17.68
C PHE A 123 16.35 12.08 16.42
N ARG A 124 15.09 12.50 16.12
CA ARG A 124 14.86 13.39 14.98
C ARG A 124 15.64 14.70 15.12
N GLN A 125 16.04 15.25 14.00
CA GLN A 125 16.65 16.57 13.93
C GLN A 125 15.58 17.61 14.23
N SER A 126 15.37 17.93 15.49
CA SER A 126 14.33 18.85 15.92
C SER A 126 14.81 20.28 15.92
N SER A 127 14.17 21.13 15.13
CA SER A 127 14.26 22.59 15.25
C SER A 127 13.28 23.16 16.29
N GLY A 128 12.61 22.29 17.07
CA GLY A 128 11.66 22.66 18.12
C GLY A 128 10.19 22.65 17.69
N SER A 129 9.88 22.55 16.41
CA SER A 129 8.50 22.57 15.89
C SER A 129 8.11 21.30 15.14
N GLU A 130 9.02 20.34 14.95
CA GLU A 130 8.73 19.12 14.19
C GLU A 130 7.96 18.09 15.03
N SER A 131 6.92 17.55 14.40
CA SER A 131 6.11 16.47 14.99
C SER A 131 6.92 15.18 15.09
N SER A 132 6.68 14.38 16.15
CA SER A 132 7.23 13.03 16.23
C SER A 132 6.74 12.11 15.10
N THR A 133 5.71 12.49 14.39
CA THR A 133 5.05 11.71 13.34
C THR A 133 5.24 12.26 11.91
N ASP A 134 5.93 13.37 11.73
CA ASP A 134 6.42 13.88 10.42
C ASP A 134 7.79 14.50 10.63
N TYR A 135 8.83 13.76 10.34
CA TYR A 135 10.21 14.19 10.57
C TYR A 135 11.17 13.57 9.55
N THR A 136 12.34 14.17 9.46
CA THR A 136 13.44 13.70 8.61
C THR A 136 14.61 13.30 9.49
N LEU A 137 15.26 12.20 9.13
CA LEU A 137 16.46 11.68 9.77
C LEU A 137 17.57 11.53 8.74
N ASP A 138 18.78 11.96 9.10
CA ASP A 138 19.99 11.54 8.41
C ASP A 138 20.49 10.25 9.05
N LEU A 139 20.81 9.26 8.22
CA LEU A 139 21.34 8.00 8.72
C LEU A 139 22.76 8.18 9.25
N SER A 140 23.07 7.60 10.40
CA SER A 140 24.41 7.64 11.00
C SER A 140 25.47 6.99 10.11
N ASP A 141 25.06 6.05 9.29
CA ASP A 141 25.87 5.39 8.29
C ASP A 141 25.03 5.25 7.00
N PRO A 142 25.38 5.94 5.93
CA PRO A 142 24.66 5.88 4.67
C PRO A 142 24.56 4.45 4.16
N LEU A 143 23.39 4.11 3.66
CA LEU A 143 23.19 2.81 3.02
C LEU A 143 23.59 2.90 1.57
N THR A 144 24.52 2.07 1.16
CA THR A 144 25.00 2.00 -0.22
C THR A 144 24.48 0.74 -0.90
N ASN A 145 24.21 0.84 -2.21
CA ASN A 145 23.79 -0.28 -3.03
C ASN A 145 22.56 -1.03 -2.50
N VAL A 146 21.57 -0.30 -2.02
CA VAL A 146 20.32 -0.88 -1.50
C VAL A 146 19.48 -1.42 -2.64
N LEU A 147 19.09 -2.68 -2.53
CA LEU A 147 18.19 -3.37 -3.47
C LEU A 147 16.75 -3.36 -2.98
N SER A 148 16.56 -3.44 -1.68
CA SER A 148 15.22 -3.42 -1.09
C SER A 148 15.21 -2.92 0.35
N LEU A 149 14.06 -2.38 0.77
CA LEU A 149 13.73 -2.07 2.15
C LEU A 149 12.48 -2.85 2.56
N ARG A 150 12.46 -3.37 3.79
CA ARG A 150 11.32 -4.09 4.38
C ARG A 150 11.05 -3.58 5.79
N LEU A 151 9.77 -3.55 6.17
CA LEU A 151 9.39 -3.24 7.55
C LEU A 151 9.58 -4.50 8.41
N TYR A 152 10.32 -4.38 9.49
CA TYR A 152 10.59 -5.47 10.42
C TYR A 152 9.76 -5.38 11.69
N SER A 153 9.76 -4.22 12.34
CA SER A 153 8.98 -4.00 13.55
C SER A 153 8.52 -2.56 13.65
N ILE A 154 7.48 -2.35 14.42
CA ILE A 154 6.95 -1.02 14.74
C ILE A 154 6.45 -1.01 16.16
N GLN A 155 6.69 0.11 16.86
CA GLN A 155 6.29 0.35 18.24
C GLN A 155 5.69 1.74 18.32
N ILE A 156 4.37 1.81 18.50
CA ILE A 156 3.61 3.07 18.51
C ILE A 156 2.84 3.16 19.83
N PRO A 157 3.01 4.23 20.60
CA PRO A 157 2.21 4.45 21.80
C PRO A 157 0.76 4.79 21.41
N PHE A 158 -0.22 4.20 22.07
CA PHE A 158 -1.61 4.60 21.94
C PHE A 158 -1.83 5.89 22.76
N SER A 159 -1.52 7.02 22.14
CA SER A 159 -1.57 8.33 22.80
C SER A 159 -2.42 9.36 22.03
N TRP A 160 -2.88 9.02 20.84
CA TRP A 160 -3.71 9.92 20.03
C TRP A 160 -5.15 9.98 20.52
N TYR A 161 -5.81 11.08 20.22
CA TYR A 161 -7.23 11.29 20.52
C TYR A 161 -8.11 11.07 19.29
N THR A 162 -9.29 10.51 19.53
CA THR A 162 -10.32 10.36 18.50
C THR A 162 -10.92 11.72 18.15
N ILE A 163 -11.09 12.58 19.15
CA ILE A 163 -11.54 13.96 19.01
C ILE A 163 -10.35 14.86 19.30
N ASP A 164 -9.96 15.67 18.33
CA ASP A 164 -8.82 16.58 18.44
C ASP A 164 -9.04 17.80 17.53
N ALA A 165 -8.74 18.97 18.06
CA ALA A 165 -8.81 20.24 17.33
C ALA A 165 -7.93 20.25 16.08
N GLN A 166 -6.80 19.49 16.10
CA GLN A 166 -5.91 19.35 14.95
C GLN A 166 -6.62 18.76 13.72
N TYR A 167 -7.63 17.92 13.94
CA TYR A 167 -8.40 17.29 12.86
C TYR A 167 -9.67 18.06 12.51
N ASN A 168 -9.97 19.19 13.19
CA ASN A 168 -11.20 19.96 13.06
C ASN A 168 -12.46 19.11 13.27
N ASN A 169 -12.36 18.11 14.14
CA ASN A 169 -13.45 17.19 14.46
C ASN A 169 -13.96 17.35 15.90
N ASP A 170 -13.61 18.44 16.55
CA ASP A 170 -13.95 18.77 17.93
C ASP A 170 -15.13 19.75 18.05
N THR A 171 -15.57 20.36 16.94
CA THR A 171 -16.52 21.46 16.98
C THR A 171 -17.72 21.25 16.05
N PHE A 172 -18.85 21.83 16.46
CA PHE A 172 -20.00 22.12 15.61
C PHE A 172 -20.76 23.36 16.12
N TRP A 173 -21.73 23.84 15.38
CA TRP A 173 -22.52 25.02 15.72
C TRP A 173 -23.99 24.70 15.86
N ILE A 174 -24.64 25.35 16.80
CA ILE A 174 -26.10 25.43 16.92
C ILE A 174 -26.48 26.84 16.53
N THR A 175 -27.22 27.00 15.44
CA THR A 175 -27.64 28.32 14.98
C THR A 175 -29.07 28.54 15.38
N ASP A 176 -29.28 29.58 16.19
CA ASP A 176 -30.63 30.11 16.53
C ASP A 176 -31.02 31.19 15.53
N VAL A 177 -32.17 31.00 14.89
CA VAL A 177 -32.72 31.90 13.92
C VAL A 177 -33.89 32.66 14.59
N SER A 178 -33.56 33.79 15.21
CA SER A 178 -34.51 34.63 15.90
C SER A 178 -34.65 35.98 15.19
N ASN A 179 -35.85 36.37 14.81
CA ASN A 179 -36.14 37.64 14.12
C ASN A 179 -35.32 37.88 12.85
N ASN A 180 -35.07 36.84 12.06
CA ASN A 180 -34.20 36.85 10.88
C ASN A 180 -32.71 37.18 11.19
N VAL A 181 -32.29 37.06 12.44
CA VAL A 181 -30.89 37.19 12.86
C VAL A 181 -30.37 35.79 13.16
N LEU A 182 -29.17 35.48 12.67
CA LEU A 182 -28.48 34.22 12.93
C LEU A 182 -27.58 34.40 14.16
N ASN A 183 -27.87 33.62 15.20
CA ASN A 183 -27.06 33.57 16.41
C ASN A 183 -26.38 32.19 16.52
N PRO A 184 -25.14 32.05 16.06
CA PRO A 184 -24.42 30.78 16.13
C PRO A 184 -23.79 30.59 17.51
N TYR A 185 -24.04 29.44 18.12
CA TYR A 185 -23.40 28.99 19.34
C TYR A 185 -22.37 27.93 18.98
N LYS A 186 -21.10 28.21 19.23
CA LYS A 186 -19.99 27.25 19.01
C LYS A 186 -19.99 26.24 20.13
N ILE A 187 -20.07 24.98 19.78
CA ILE A 187 -19.95 23.84 20.69
C ILE A 187 -18.59 23.18 20.43
N THR A 188 -17.74 23.16 21.43
CA THR A 188 -16.39 22.62 21.31
C THR A 188 -16.18 21.53 22.36
N MET A 189 -15.84 20.34 21.90
CA MET A 189 -15.46 19.22 22.74
C MET A 189 -13.98 19.33 23.12
N GLU A 190 -13.62 18.94 24.32
CA GLU A 190 -12.20 18.81 24.68
C GLU A 190 -11.58 17.63 23.94
N PRO A 191 -10.30 17.73 23.53
CA PRO A 191 -9.59 16.62 22.92
C PRO A 191 -9.57 15.39 23.84
N GLY A 192 -9.88 14.22 23.27
CA GLY A 192 -9.90 13.01 24.06
C GLY A 192 -10.54 11.79 23.39
N ASN A 193 -10.51 10.70 24.13
CA ASN A 193 -11.14 9.44 23.77
C ASN A 193 -12.35 9.20 24.68
N TYR A 194 -13.53 9.15 24.08
CA TYR A 194 -14.80 9.05 24.80
C TYR A 194 -15.48 7.70 24.55
N THR A 195 -16.22 7.23 25.56
CA THR A 195 -17.24 6.22 25.35
C THR A 195 -18.56 6.90 24.90
N GLY A 196 -19.50 6.17 24.32
CA GLY A 196 -20.78 6.76 23.91
C GLY A 196 -21.51 7.43 25.07
N ILE A 197 -21.40 6.93 26.31
CA ILE A 197 -22.00 7.49 27.52
C ILE A 197 -21.29 8.78 27.91
N THR A 198 -19.98 8.73 28.11
CA THR A 198 -19.19 9.91 28.54
C THR A 198 -19.23 11.01 27.49
N PHE A 199 -19.28 10.65 26.19
CA PHE A 199 -19.48 11.60 25.11
C PHE A 199 -20.80 12.34 25.25
N ALA A 200 -21.90 11.61 25.44
CA ALA A 200 -23.24 12.22 25.57
C ALA A 200 -23.34 13.12 26.80
N GLU A 201 -22.79 12.72 27.93
CA GLU A 201 -22.79 13.51 29.18
C GLU A 201 -21.97 14.79 29.04
N THR A 202 -20.75 14.69 28.48
CA THR A 202 -19.87 15.84 28.24
C THR A 202 -20.51 16.82 27.24
N LEU A 203 -21.00 16.29 26.11
CA LEU A 203 -21.65 17.11 25.10
C LEU A 203 -22.90 17.81 25.64
N ASN A 204 -23.69 17.12 26.48
CA ASN A 204 -24.86 17.72 27.16
C ASN A 204 -24.45 18.92 28.01
N THR A 205 -23.40 18.75 28.80
CA THR A 205 -22.88 19.82 29.69
C THR A 205 -22.38 21.01 28.87
N ILE A 206 -21.66 20.76 27.80
CA ILE A 206 -21.13 21.81 26.91
C ILE A 206 -22.27 22.57 26.24
N ILE A 207 -23.30 21.90 25.71
CA ILE A 207 -24.47 22.55 25.10
C ILE A 207 -25.15 23.46 26.10
N ILE A 208 -25.43 23.01 27.32
CA ILE A 208 -26.06 23.82 28.37
C ILE A 208 -25.21 25.06 28.65
N THR A 209 -23.92 24.92 28.81
CA THR A 209 -22.99 26.01 29.13
C THR A 209 -22.91 27.02 28.01
N ALA A 210 -22.72 26.55 26.76
CA ALA A 210 -22.54 27.40 25.58
C ALA A 210 -23.78 28.17 25.20
N THR A 211 -24.98 27.57 25.39
CA THR A 211 -26.26 28.16 24.94
C THR A 211 -27.05 28.75 26.07
N SER A 212 -26.63 28.60 27.32
CA SER A 212 -27.32 29.09 28.54
C SER A 212 -28.77 28.61 28.65
N ILE A 213 -29.10 27.46 28.09
CA ILE A 213 -30.41 26.83 28.28
C ILE A 213 -30.55 26.25 29.68
N PRO A 214 -31.74 26.05 30.21
CA PRO A 214 -31.92 25.44 31.53
C PRO A 214 -31.22 24.09 31.63
N SER A 215 -30.79 23.72 32.84
CA SER A 215 -30.20 22.40 33.07
C SER A 215 -31.22 21.29 32.77
N GLY A 216 -30.75 20.28 32.01
CA GLY A 216 -31.60 19.18 31.57
C GLY A 216 -30.80 18.12 30.82
N THR A 217 -31.44 17.05 30.37
CA THR A 217 -30.85 16.00 29.56
C THR A 217 -31.26 16.14 28.11
N TYR A 218 -30.45 16.81 27.33
CA TYR A 218 -30.70 17.12 25.92
C TYR A 218 -29.99 16.17 24.99
N VAL A 219 -28.86 15.59 25.41
CA VAL A 219 -28.08 14.62 24.67
C VAL A 219 -28.19 13.25 25.32
N ARG A 220 -28.51 12.25 24.54
CA ARG A 220 -28.64 10.87 25.04
C ARG A 220 -27.95 9.91 24.09
N TYR A 221 -27.22 8.97 24.67
CA TYR A 221 -26.70 7.82 23.96
C TYR A 221 -27.57 6.60 24.22
N ASN A 222 -28.04 5.97 23.17
CA ASN A 222 -28.82 4.74 23.30
C ASN A 222 -27.90 3.54 23.13
N GLN A 223 -27.66 2.83 24.23
CA GLN A 223 -26.77 1.67 24.27
C GLN A 223 -27.26 0.48 23.41
N THR A 224 -28.57 0.38 23.18
CA THR A 224 -29.15 -0.73 22.41
C THR A 224 -28.89 -0.60 20.92
N ASN A 225 -28.95 0.60 20.37
CA ASN A 225 -28.75 0.86 18.94
C ASN A 225 -27.49 1.66 18.60
N GLY A 226 -26.73 2.08 19.63
CA GLY A 226 -25.48 2.82 19.46
C GLY A 226 -25.63 4.25 18.91
N LYS A 227 -26.82 4.84 18.93
CA LYS A 227 -27.08 6.15 18.33
C LYS A 227 -27.11 7.27 19.37
N ILE A 228 -26.67 8.45 18.93
CA ILE A 228 -26.85 9.72 19.67
C ILE A 228 -28.18 10.34 19.28
N THR A 229 -28.82 10.95 20.27
CA THR A 229 -30.02 11.76 20.09
C THR A 229 -29.79 13.10 20.76
N ILE A 230 -30.03 14.20 20.01
CA ILE A 230 -30.01 15.57 20.54
C ILE A 230 -31.45 16.07 20.50
N ASN A 231 -32.00 16.34 21.66
CA ASN A 231 -33.40 16.83 21.80
C ASN A 231 -33.45 18.17 22.50
N LEU A 232 -33.56 19.22 21.72
CA LEU A 232 -33.72 20.60 22.21
C LEU A 232 -35.17 21.06 22.23
N SER A 233 -36.16 20.18 21.99
CA SER A 233 -37.57 20.51 22.05
C SER A 233 -37.93 21.00 23.46
N GLY A 234 -38.68 22.06 23.55
CA GLY A 234 -39.03 22.66 24.85
C GLY A 234 -37.99 23.63 25.43
N THR A 235 -36.89 23.87 24.74
CA THR A 235 -35.94 24.95 25.04
C THR A 235 -36.16 26.16 24.13
N THR A 236 -35.50 27.27 24.42
CA THR A 236 -35.47 28.44 23.54
C THR A 236 -34.92 28.13 22.16
N LEU A 237 -34.06 27.13 22.06
CA LEU A 237 -33.48 26.66 20.80
C LEU A 237 -34.36 25.64 20.07
N GLY A 238 -35.43 25.16 20.68
CA GLY A 238 -36.37 24.20 20.10
C GLY A 238 -37.28 24.81 19.05
N ASN A 239 -36.73 25.41 18.00
CA ASN A 239 -37.43 26.02 16.89
C ASN A 239 -37.06 25.28 15.58
N ALA A 240 -38.05 25.06 14.72
CA ALA A 240 -37.86 24.38 13.44
C ALA A 240 -36.98 25.16 12.43
N LEU A 241 -36.79 26.45 12.66
CA LEU A 241 -35.88 27.27 11.85
C LEU A 241 -34.44 27.13 12.27
N ASN A 242 -34.19 26.63 13.48
CA ASN A 242 -32.85 26.43 14.03
C ASN A 242 -32.23 25.17 13.46
N TYR A 243 -30.91 25.14 13.37
CA TYR A 243 -30.19 24.03 12.78
C TYR A 243 -28.81 23.79 13.40
N PHE A 244 -28.33 22.58 13.27
CA PHE A 244 -26.95 22.20 13.54
C PHE A 244 -26.12 22.35 12.27
N THR A 245 -24.88 22.88 12.40
CA THR A 245 -23.92 22.96 11.34
C THR A 245 -22.64 22.26 11.78
N PHE A 246 -22.19 21.28 11.02
CA PHE A 246 -21.04 20.42 11.35
C PHE A 246 -19.75 20.85 10.63
N PHE A 247 -19.67 22.06 10.13
CA PHE A 247 -18.47 22.68 9.57
C PHE A 247 -18.33 24.10 10.13
N ASP A 248 -17.22 24.78 9.88
CA ASP A 248 -17.02 26.11 10.42
C ASP A 248 -18.12 27.08 9.93
N PHE A 249 -18.73 27.78 10.87
CA PHE A 249 -19.80 28.71 10.57
C PHE A 249 -19.36 29.86 9.65
N ASN A 250 -18.11 30.31 9.79
CA ASN A 250 -17.54 31.38 8.97
C ASN A 250 -17.21 30.91 7.56
N GLU A 251 -17.19 29.61 7.35
CA GLU A 251 -16.85 28.97 6.11
C GLU A 251 -18.07 28.29 5.46
N LEU A 252 -19.25 28.92 5.52
CA LEU A 252 -20.52 28.41 4.99
C LEU A 252 -20.51 27.95 3.52
N LEU A 253 -19.48 28.32 2.78
CA LEU A 253 -19.32 27.97 1.37
C LEU A 253 -18.06 27.13 1.15
N VAL A 254 -17.59 26.43 2.16
CA VAL A 254 -16.24 25.88 2.12
C VAL A 254 -16.16 24.63 1.28
N THR A 255 -15.40 24.81 0.27
CA THR A 255 -14.89 23.79 -0.61
C THR A 255 -13.92 22.79 0.06
N ASN A 256 -13.50 23.06 1.31
CA ASN A 256 -12.48 22.30 2.03
C ASN A 256 -12.98 21.52 3.25
N SER A 257 -14.21 21.73 3.70
CA SER A 257 -14.78 20.96 4.81
C SER A 257 -15.30 19.62 4.35
N HIS A 258 -14.65 18.59 4.79
CA HIS A 258 -15.07 17.22 4.49
C HIS A 258 -16.06 16.73 5.53
N VAL A 259 -17.28 16.44 5.13
CA VAL A 259 -18.36 15.99 6.03
C VAL A 259 -17.93 14.78 6.87
N ASN A 260 -17.19 13.83 6.29
CA ASN A 260 -16.72 12.64 6.98
C ASN A 260 -15.53 12.88 7.94
N GLY A 261 -15.03 14.10 8.02
CA GLY A 261 -14.02 14.52 8.99
C GLY A 261 -14.59 15.27 10.19
N THR A 262 -15.88 15.58 10.23
CA THR A 262 -16.49 16.45 11.24
C THR A 262 -16.95 15.69 12.48
N LEU A 263 -17.18 16.45 13.57
CA LEU A 263 -17.78 15.91 14.79
C LEU A 263 -19.19 15.33 14.53
N GLY A 264 -19.97 15.95 13.63
CA GLY A 264 -21.28 15.43 13.22
C GLY A 264 -21.21 14.03 12.63
N TRP A 265 -20.19 13.76 11.82
CA TRP A 265 -19.97 12.42 11.26
C TRP A 265 -19.64 11.39 12.34
N LEU A 266 -18.80 11.76 13.32
CA LEU A 266 -18.48 10.91 14.46
C LEU A 266 -19.73 10.60 15.29
N MET A 267 -20.60 11.61 15.49
CA MET A 267 -21.88 11.42 16.19
C MET A 267 -22.88 10.57 15.39
N GLY A 268 -22.63 10.35 14.12
CA GLY A 268 -23.49 9.53 13.24
C GLY A 268 -24.45 10.33 12.35
N PHE A 269 -24.37 11.66 12.31
CA PHE A 269 -25.08 12.48 11.34
C PHE A 269 -24.37 12.41 9.98
N ARG A 270 -25.14 12.41 8.90
CA ARG A 270 -24.61 12.24 7.54
C ARG A 270 -24.79 13.47 6.66
N GLU A 271 -25.42 14.49 7.20
CA GLU A 271 -25.65 15.78 6.55
C GLU A 271 -24.76 16.85 7.18
N ALA A 272 -24.35 17.84 6.37
CA ALA A 272 -23.56 18.96 6.85
C ALA A 272 -24.40 19.96 7.71
N VAL A 273 -25.68 20.06 7.41
CA VAL A 273 -26.67 20.89 8.12
C VAL A 273 -27.88 20.04 8.46
N VAL A 274 -28.30 20.07 9.72
CA VAL A 274 -29.45 19.31 10.20
C VAL A 274 -30.39 20.24 10.92
N ASN A 275 -31.62 20.39 10.43
CA ASN A 275 -32.64 21.19 11.09
C ASN A 275 -33.06 20.61 12.43
N ILE A 276 -33.30 21.46 13.42
CA ILE A 276 -33.69 20.99 14.75
C ILE A 276 -35.12 20.42 14.69
N ASN A 277 -35.21 19.17 15.13
CA ASN A 277 -36.49 18.48 15.23
C ASN A 277 -37.19 18.87 16.54
N ILE A 278 -38.32 19.60 16.41
CA ILE A 278 -39.10 20.08 17.54
C ILE A 278 -40.02 19.02 18.19
N THR A 279 -40.02 17.81 17.65
CA THR A 279 -40.82 16.72 18.25
C THR A 279 -40.12 16.19 19.51
N SER A 280 -40.87 15.50 20.35
CA SER A 280 -40.34 14.86 21.56
C SER A 280 -39.25 13.81 21.28
N LYS A 281 -39.12 13.36 20.04
CA LYS A 281 -38.06 12.43 19.62
C LYS A 281 -36.70 13.13 19.46
N GLY A 282 -36.70 14.44 19.16
CA GLY A 282 -35.48 15.17 18.83
C GLY A 282 -34.79 14.70 17.55
N ASN A 283 -33.54 15.11 17.36
CA ASN A 283 -32.67 14.71 16.25
C ASN A 283 -31.96 13.42 16.63
N VAL A 284 -32.35 12.32 16.02
CA VAL A 284 -31.68 11.03 16.16
C VAL A 284 -30.68 10.91 15.05
N ALA A 285 -29.44 10.56 15.38
CA ALA A 285 -28.39 10.35 14.37
C ALA A 285 -28.77 9.24 13.36
N ASP A 286 -28.37 9.42 12.11
CA ASP A 286 -28.66 8.46 11.03
C ASP A 286 -27.97 7.12 11.27
N CYS A 287 -26.74 7.18 11.76
CA CYS A 287 -25.87 6.02 12.00
C CYS A 287 -25.49 5.89 13.48
N ILE A 288 -24.84 4.79 13.80
CA ILE A 288 -24.19 4.60 15.11
C ILE A 288 -23.03 5.59 15.27
N ILE A 289 -22.77 6.00 16.52
CA ILE A 289 -21.61 6.83 16.85
C ILE A 289 -20.31 6.06 16.54
N ASP A 290 -19.36 6.73 15.91
CA ASP A 290 -18.04 6.15 15.61
C ASP A 290 -16.96 6.85 16.43
N LEU A 291 -16.74 6.34 17.63
CA LEU A 291 -15.70 6.80 18.55
C LEU A 291 -14.50 5.83 18.61
N TYR A 292 -14.42 4.90 17.65
CA TYR A 292 -13.30 3.96 17.59
C TYR A 292 -11.97 4.68 17.26
N GLY A 293 -12.06 5.78 16.52
CA GLY A 293 -10.85 6.48 16.04
C GLY A 293 -10.24 5.84 14.81
N THR A 294 -8.94 6.02 14.65
CA THR A 294 -8.18 5.54 13.51
C THR A 294 -8.12 4.01 13.48
N LYS A 295 -8.56 3.43 12.37
CA LYS A 295 -8.60 1.96 12.16
C LYS A 295 -7.30 1.44 11.56
N ASN A 296 -6.65 2.25 10.78
CA ASN A 296 -5.39 1.92 10.14
C ASN A 296 -4.42 3.10 10.27
N LEU A 297 -3.17 2.81 10.56
CA LEU A 297 -2.09 3.76 10.43
C LEU A 297 -1.38 3.55 9.10
N ILE A 298 -1.06 4.62 8.42
CA ILE A 298 -0.37 4.60 7.13
C ILE A 298 1.03 5.13 7.35
N LEU A 299 2.00 4.26 7.16
CA LEU A 299 3.40 4.59 7.24
C LEU A 299 3.89 5.05 5.86
N ILE A 300 4.39 6.26 5.80
CA ILE A 300 5.09 6.82 4.64
C ILE A 300 6.57 6.84 4.97
N VAL A 301 7.37 6.31 4.07
CA VAL A 301 8.83 6.37 4.11
C VAL A 301 9.28 6.96 2.77
N ASP A 302 9.77 8.20 2.80
CA ASP A 302 10.35 8.87 1.65
C ASP A 302 11.88 8.80 1.79
N ASP A 303 12.51 8.11 0.88
CA ASP A 303 13.96 7.94 0.78
C ASP A 303 14.58 8.83 -0.32
N PHE A 304 13.78 9.78 -0.84
CA PHE A 304 14.13 10.71 -1.90
C PHE A 304 14.53 10.04 -3.22
N ASN A 305 14.28 8.74 -3.36
CA ASN A 305 14.46 7.99 -4.59
C ASN A 305 13.11 7.71 -5.24
N GLN A 306 13.01 7.94 -6.54
CA GLN A 306 11.78 7.64 -7.31
C GLN A 306 11.91 6.33 -8.10
N ASN A 307 13.04 5.66 -8.03
CA ASN A 307 13.36 4.47 -8.81
C ASN A 307 12.99 3.19 -8.05
N HIS A 308 11.73 3.12 -7.61
CA HIS A 308 11.26 1.98 -6.81
C HIS A 308 9.82 1.58 -7.11
N VAL A 309 9.48 0.36 -6.71
CA VAL A 309 8.12 -0.15 -6.62
C VAL A 309 7.86 -0.61 -5.18
N ASN A 310 6.80 -0.10 -4.59
CA ASN A 310 6.27 -0.64 -3.35
C ASN A 310 5.31 -1.79 -3.65
N ASN A 311 5.16 -2.73 -2.75
CA ASN A 311 4.06 -3.70 -2.75
C ASN A 311 2.70 -3.03 -2.41
N GLY A 312 2.59 -1.85 -2.72
CA GLY A 312 1.76 -0.71 -2.60
C GLY A 312 0.34 -0.91 -2.12
N LEU A 313 -0.09 0.05 -1.34
CA LEU A 313 -1.49 0.26 -1.03
C LEU A 313 -2.22 0.70 -2.30
N VAL A 314 -3.09 -0.17 -2.82
CA VAL A 314 -4.06 0.22 -3.84
C VAL A 314 -5.30 0.71 -3.14
N SER A 315 -5.47 2.02 -3.06
CA SER A 315 -6.72 2.60 -2.57
C SER A 315 -7.76 2.64 -3.67
N ILE A 316 -8.99 2.25 -3.33
CA ILE A 316 -10.12 2.43 -4.24
C ILE A 316 -10.50 3.90 -4.16
N THR A 317 -10.12 4.66 -5.18
CA THR A 317 -10.70 5.98 -5.40
C THR A 317 -11.99 5.83 -6.18
N GLU A 318 -13.03 6.54 -5.81
CA GLU A 318 -14.23 6.66 -6.64
C GLU A 318 -13.85 7.30 -7.98
N THR A 319 -13.44 6.48 -8.93
CA THR A 319 -13.39 6.88 -10.32
C THR A 319 -14.73 6.52 -10.95
N SER A 320 -15.75 7.27 -10.63
CA SER A 320 -17.10 6.99 -11.11
C SER A 320 -17.30 7.31 -12.57
N LYS A 321 -16.26 7.69 -13.33
CA LYS A 321 -16.47 8.21 -14.69
C LYS A 321 -15.32 7.85 -15.61
N VAL A 322 -15.70 7.59 -16.85
CA VAL A 322 -14.83 7.51 -18.02
C VAL A 322 -13.73 8.57 -17.92
N LEU A 323 -12.50 8.14 -18.00
CA LEU A 323 -11.33 9.01 -18.01
C LEU A 323 -11.53 10.11 -19.03
N PRO A 324 -11.58 11.40 -18.63
CA PRO A 324 -11.63 12.46 -19.62
C PRO A 324 -10.33 12.43 -20.41
N LEU A 325 -10.44 12.09 -21.66
CA LEU A 325 -9.30 12.09 -22.56
C LEU A 325 -8.73 13.50 -22.71
N PRO A 326 -7.42 13.66 -22.80
CA PRO A 326 -6.82 14.97 -23.04
C PRO A 326 -7.45 15.63 -24.26
N LYS A 327 -7.56 16.96 -24.26
CA LYS A 327 -8.18 17.73 -25.35
C LYS A 327 -7.55 17.48 -26.73
N TYR A 328 -6.29 17.07 -26.76
CA TYR A 328 -5.58 16.72 -27.98
C TYR A 328 -5.84 15.28 -28.46
N TYR A 329 -6.42 14.44 -27.58
CA TYR A 329 -6.75 13.06 -27.93
C TYR A 329 -8.22 12.99 -28.33
N ARG A 330 -8.47 12.83 -29.61
CA ARG A 330 -9.80 12.69 -30.16
C ARG A 330 -9.79 11.54 -31.17
N PRO A 331 -10.01 10.31 -30.68
CA PRO A 331 -9.92 9.12 -31.55
C PRO A 331 -10.97 9.08 -32.63
N ASP A 332 -12.08 9.74 -32.42
CA ASP A 332 -13.26 9.80 -33.26
C ASP A 332 -13.30 11.02 -34.19
N LEU A 333 -12.43 11.98 -33.99
CA LEU A 333 -12.16 13.00 -34.96
C LEU A 333 -11.31 12.37 -36.03
N PRO A 334 -11.61 12.38 -37.08
CA PRO A 334 -12.20 12.92 -38.24
C PRO A 334 -12.95 11.89 -39.09
N PHE A 335 -13.40 10.84 -38.47
CA PHE A 335 -14.01 9.72 -39.16
C PHE A 335 -15.47 9.97 -39.53
N THR A 336 -15.96 11.12 -39.12
CA THR A 336 -17.38 11.30 -39.14
C THR A 336 -17.81 12.02 -40.43
N THR A 337 -18.70 11.37 -41.10
CA THR A 337 -19.60 12.01 -42.03
C THR A 337 -20.70 12.82 -41.35
N ILE A 338 -20.65 12.88 -40.00
CA ILE A 338 -21.62 13.60 -39.18
C ILE A 338 -21.37 15.10 -39.34
N PRO A 339 -22.44 15.89 -39.53
CA PRO A 339 -22.30 17.34 -39.61
C PRO A 339 -21.55 17.89 -38.39
N PRO A 340 -20.64 18.84 -38.58
CA PRO A 340 -19.80 19.38 -37.51
C PRO A 340 -20.56 19.84 -36.26
N THR A 341 -21.75 20.38 -36.44
CA THR A 341 -22.61 20.84 -35.34
C THR A 341 -23.08 19.72 -34.45
N THR A 342 -23.51 18.59 -34.97
CA THR A 342 -23.98 17.44 -34.19
C THR A 342 -22.83 16.75 -33.51
N PHE A 343 -21.72 16.64 -34.17
CA PHE A 343 -20.48 16.08 -33.62
C PHE A 343 -19.99 16.89 -32.45
N ILE A 344 -19.97 18.19 -32.57
CA ILE A 344 -19.50 19.11 -31.54
C ILE A 344 -20.37 19.04 -30.28
N ASN A 345 -21.68 18.95 -30.43
CA ASN A 345 -22.58 18.85 -29.29
C ASN A 345 -22.35 17.60 -28.43
N ASN A 346 -21.97 16.49 -29.03
CA ASN A 346 -21.82 15.25 -28.31
C ASN A 346 -20.42 15.08 -27.68
N ASN A 347 -19.39 15.65 -28.30
CA ASN A 347 -18.02 15.36 -27.91
C ASN A 347 -17.32 16.53 -27.21
N ILE A 348 -17.75 17.75 -27.44
CA ILE A 348 -17.19 18.92 -26.77
C ILE A 348 -17.78 19.10 -25.37
N ALA A 349 -19.02 18.66 -25.16
CA ALA A 349 -19.62 18.65 -23.83
C ALA A 349 -18.80 17.82 -22.83
N ASP A 350 -18.14 16.77 -23.29
CA ASP A 350 -17.29 15.94 -22.44
C ASP A 350 -15.99 16.64 -22.02
N PHE A 351 -15.61 17.72 -22.68
CA PHE A 351 -14.44 18.52 -22.35
C PHE A 351 -14.75 19.77 -21.52
N GLY A 352 -15.92 19.83 -20.95
CA GLY A 352 -16.37 20.87 -20.03
C GLY A 352 -16.94 22.09 -20.73
N GLU A 353 -18.00 22.50 -20.14
CA GLU A 353 -18.52 23.85 -20.17
C GLU A 353 -18.75 24.52 -21.52
N GLY A 354 -19.74 24.02 -22.22
CA GLY A 354 -20.70 24.86 -22.93
C GLY A 354 -20.25 25.75 -24.08
N SER A 355 -18.99 25.82 -24.42
CA SER A 355 -18.59 26.59 -25.61
C SER A 355 -18.41 25.65 -26.80
N TYR A 356 -19.46 25.52 -27.57
CA TYR A 356 -19.43 24.80 -28.83
C TYR A 356 -18.63 25.60 -29.86
N LYS A 357 -17.52 25.02 -30.35
CA LYS A 357 -16.80 25.56 -31.50
C LYS A 357 -17.29 24.86 -32.75
N THR A 358 -17.81 25.63 -33.68
CA THR A 358 -18.18 25.12 -34.97
C THR A 358 -16.92 25.01 -35.85
N TYR A 359 -16.53 23.81 -36.21
CA TYR A 359 -15.45 23.59 -37.14
C TYR A 359 -16.04 23.51 -38.55
N THR A 360 -15.76 24.50 -39.34
CA THR A 360 -16.24 24.58 -40.73
C THR A 360 -15.42 23.76 -41.70
N ASN A 361 -14.19 23.43 -41.33
CA ASN A 361 -13.29 22.61 -42.15
C ASN A 361 -12.61 21.57 -41.24
N ILE A 362 -13.16 20.38 -41.22
CA ILE A 362 -12.48 19.23 -40.63
C ILE A 362 -11.51 18.69 -41.66
N PRO A 363 -10.20 18.71 -41.45
CA PRO A 363 -9.28 18.13 -42.43
C PRO A 363 -9.57 16.65 -42.62
N ASN A 364 -9.57 16.20 -43.86
CA ASN A 364 -9.63 14.78 -44.17
C ASN A 364 -8.37 14.10 -43.67
N MET A 365 -8.45 13.57 -42.44
CA MET A 365 -7.38 12.77 -41.86
C MET A 365 -7.63 11.32 -42.22
N LEU A 366 -6.57 10.63 -42.59
CA LEU A 366 -6.63 9.20 -42.84
C LEU A 366 -7.03 8.46 -41.54
N PRO A 367 -7.85 7.40 -41.64
CA PRO A 367 -8.17 6.56 -40.53
C PRO A 367 -6.87 6.04 -39.88
N THR A 368 -6.58 6.51 -38.68
CA THR A 368 -5.48 5.99 -37.90
C THR A 368 -5.98 4.82 -37.08
N SER A 369 -5.17 3.79 -36.97
CA SER A 369 -5.45 2.69 -36.04
C SER A 369 -5.81 3.25 -34.67
N PRO A 370 -6.72 2.60 -33.92
CA PRO A 370 -7.06 3.04 -32.57
C PRO A 370 -5.78 3.19 -31.76
N ARG A 371 -5.55 4.40 -31.26
CA ARG A 371 -4.35 4.69 -30.48
C ARG A 371 -4.49 4.03 -29.11
N ILE A 372 -3.63 3.07 -28.86
CA ILE A 372 -3.47 2.51 -27.53
C ILE A 372 -2.64 3.52 -26.73
N LEU A 373 -3.20 4.01 -25.62
CA LEU A 373 -2.49 4.88 -24.71
C LEU A 373 -1.27 4.14 -24.13
N THR A 374 -0.12 4.78 -24.18
CA THR A 374 1.05 4.27 -23.49
C THR A 374 0.86 4.37 -21.97
N GLN A 375 1.57 3.56 -21.21
CA GLN A 375 1.52 3.62 -19.75
C GLN A 375 1.85 5.01 -19.22
N ALA A 376 2.81 5.70 -19.81
CA ALA A 376 3.15 7.08 -19.46
C ALA A 376 1.99 8.05 -19.67
N GLN A 377 1.24 7.89 -20.77
CA GLN A 377 0.05 8.70 -21.05
C GLN A 377 -1.07 8.42 -20.06
N ILE A 378 -1.29 7.15 -19.71
CA ILE A 378 -2.26 6.75 -18.68
C ILE A 378 -1.89 7.34 -17.34
N TYR A 379 -0.61 7.28 -16.96
CA TYR A 379 -0.11 7.87 -15.73
C TYR A 379 -0.34 9.39 -15.71
N THR A 380 0.01 10.09 -16.79
CA THR A 380 -0.19 11.53 -16.90
C THR A 380 -1.67 11.91 -16.81
N ILE A 381 -2.56 11.14 -17.45
CA ILE A 381 -4.01 11.33 -17.35
C ILE A 381 -4.49 11.15 -15.92
N ASN A 382 -4.03 10.11 -15.25
CA ASN A 382 -4.40 9.84 -13.87
C ASN A 382 -3.95 10.98 -12.94
N GLU A 383 -2.74 11.53 -13.14
CA GLU A 383 -2.25 12.67 -12.37
C GLU A 383 -3.05 13.96 -12.65
N ILE A 384 -3.40 14.21 -13.90
CA ILE A 384 -4.26 15.33 -14.28
C ILE A 384 -5.65 15.18 -13.61
N MET A 385 -6.19 13.97 -13.60
CA MET A 385 -7.47 13.69 -12.96
C MET A 385 -7.42 13.90 -11.46
N LYS A 386 -6.42 13.34 -10.79
CA LYS A 386 -6.21 13.55 -9.36
C LYS A 386 -6.12 15.03 -9.01
N ASN A 387 -5.46 15.84 -9.84
CA ASN A 387 -5.34 17.28 -9.62
C ASN A 387 -6.64 18.05 -9.87
N ARG A 388 -7.47 17.61 -10.83
CA ARG A 388 -8.79 18.22 -11.10
C ARG A 388 -9.82 17.87 -10.04
N GLU A 389 -9.79 16.66 -9.52
CA GLU A 389 -10.73 16.20 -8.52
C GLU A 389 -10.50 16.79 -7.12
N LYS A 390 -9.35 17.44 -6.89
CA LYS A 390 -9.05 18.11 -5.60
C LYS A 390 -10.05 19.24 -5.26
N THR A 391 -10.86 19.68 -6.18
CA THR A 391 -11.67 20.88 -6.02
C THR A 391 -13.15 20.65 -5.66
N VAL A 392 -13.69 19.44 -5.65
CA VAL A 392 -15.16 19.24 -5.55
C VAL A 392 -15.59 18.06 -4.68
N SER A 393 -14.76 17.51 -3.81
CA SER A 393 -15.20 16.40 -2.97
C SER A 393 -15.57 16.87 -1.56
N TYR A 394 -16.84 16.71 -1.18
CA TYR A 394 -17.32 16.91 0.19
C TYR A 394 -16.86 15.81 1.17
N ARG A 395 -16.11 14.83 0.70
CA ARG A 395 -15.57 13.74 1.50
C ARG A 395 -14.06 13.69 1.41
N ILE A 396 -13.42 13.33 2.51
CA ILE A 396 -11.99 13.03 2.52
C ILE A 396 -11.75 11.87 1.57
N LYS A 397 -10.79 12.04 0.66
CA LYS A 397 -10.32 10.97 -0.21
C LYS A 397 -9.38 10.04 0.54
N ALA A 398 -9.37 8.79 0.14
CA ALA A 398 -8.36 7.86 0.67
C ALA A 398 -6.95 8.40 0.40
N PRO A 399 -6.06 8.37 1.37
CA PRO A 399 -4.70 8.85 1.20
C PRO A 399 -3.97 8.00 0.16
N THR A 400 -3.41 8.67 -0.84
CA THR A 400 -2.61 8.05 -1.88
C THR A 400 -1.29 8.79 -2.02
N SER A 401 -0.19 8.10 -1.89
CA SER A 401 1.15 8.62 -2.12
C SER A 401 2.01 7.50 -2.69
N PRO A 402 2.94 7.79 -3.61
CA PRO A 402 3.89 6.80 -4.08
C PRO A 402 4.80 6.27 -2.96
N ASP A 403 4.96 7.03 -1.88
CA ASP A 403 5.87 6.71 -0.78
C ASP A 403 5.18 5.98 0.38
N ILE A 404 3.91 5.59 0.22
CA ILE A 404 3.24 4.73 1.21
C ILE A 404 3.99 3.41 1.27
N PHE A 405 4.55 3.16 2.44
CA PHE A 405 5.38 1.98 2.69
C PHE A 405 4.58 0.83 3.26
N ALA A 406 3.73 1.10 4.22
CA ALA A 406 2.90 0.10 4.89
C ALA A 406 1.57 0.67 5.37
N MET A 407 0.55 -0.18 5.41
CA MET A 407 -0.68 0.07 6.14
C MET A 407 -0.74 -0.90 7.32
N ILE A 408 -0.90 -0.35 8.51
CA ILE A 408 -0.86 -1.07 9.77
C ILE A 408 -2.26 -1.04 10.39
N PRO A 409 -2.99 -2.17 10.37
CA PRO A 409 -4.29 -2.26 11.02
C PRO A 409 -4.15 -2.13 12.53
N MET A 410 -4.89 -1.20 13.14
CA MET A 410 -4.82 -0.93 14.56
C MET A 410 -5.85 -1.73 15.35
N LYS A 411 -5.39 -2.51 16.29
CA LYS A 411 -6.22 -3.25 17.25
C LYS A 411 -6.07 -2.60 18.65
N HIS A 412 -6.63 -1.42 18.78
CA HIS A 412 -6.53 -0.71 20.08
C HIS A 412 -7.68 -1.00 21.05
N HIS A 413 -8.59 -1.93 20.71
CA HIS A 413 -9.65 -2.34 21.63
C HIS A 413 -9.05 -2.96 22.89
N GLY A 414 -9.32 -2.34 24.04
CA GLY A 414 -8.78 -2.76 25.33
C GLY A 414 -7.44 -2.14 25.72
N MET A 415 -6.78 -1.39 24.82
CA MET A 415 -5.60 -0.60 25.17
C MET A 415 -6.00 0.64 25.96
N LYS A 416 -5.17 1.00 26.92
CA LYS A 416 -5.28 2.25 27.66
C LYS A 416 -4.37 3.30 27.05
N LEU A 417 -4.69 4.56 27.25
CA LEU A 417 -3.78 5.64 26.87
C LEU A 417 -2.41 5.44 27.50
N GLY A 418 -1.38 5.46 26.65
CA GLY A 418 0.01 5.18 27.03
C GLY A 418 0.47 3.74 26.82
N ASP A 419 -0.42 2.80 26.54
CA ASP A 419 -0.02 1.45 26.14
C ASP A 419 0.67 1.48 24.79
N PHE A 420 1.62 0.57 24.57
CA PHE A 420 2.31 0.45 23.29
C PHE A 420 1.68 -0.61 22.41
N TYR A 421 1.37 -0.24 21.17
CA TYR A 421 1.12 -1.18 20.11
C TYR A 421 2.46 -1.63 19.53
N ILE A 422 2.76 -2.91 19.68
CA ILE A 422 4.00 -3.51 19.20
C ILE A 422 3.66 -4.60 18.22
N GLU A 423 4.18 -4.48 17.01
CA GLU A 423 4.08 -5.53 16.01
C GLU A 423 5.45 -5.81 15.39
N PHE A 424 5.74 -7.08 15.21
CA PHE A 424 6.98 -7.54 14.60
C PHE A 424 6.75 -8.88 13.91
N GLY A 425 7.63 -9.20 12.95
CA GLY A 425 7.64 -10.50 12.33
C GLY A 425 7.29 -10.50 10.85
N THR A 426 6.92 -11.69 10.36
CA THR A 426 6.75 -11.95 8.92
C THR A 426 5.58 -11.20 8.30
N SER A 427 4.54 -10.89 9.07
CA SER A 427 3.39 -10.12 8.60
C SER A 427 3.78 -8.72 8.11
N LEU A 428 4.69 -8.05 8.83
CA LEU A 428 5.19 -6.73 8.44
C LEU A 428 6.17 -6.78 7.28
N GLN A 429 6.95 -7.85 7.16
CA GLN A 429 7.96 -8.01 6.12
C GLN A 429 7.39 -8.13 4.70
N VAL A 430 6.09 -8.39 4.57
CA VAL A 430 5.37 -8.32 3.29
C VAL A 430 5.40 -6.90 2.72
N ASN A 431 5.48 -5.88 3.60
CA ASN A 431 5.63 -4.50 3.18
C ASN A 431 7.09 -4.27 2.75
N LYS A 432 7.32 -4.44 1.46
CA LYS A 432 8.64 -4.37 0.83
C LYS A 432 8.65 -3.33 -0.28
N ARG A 433 9.69 -2.52 -0.30
CA ARG A 433 10.06 -1.62 -1.39
C ARG A 433 11.21 -2.25 -2.16
N ASN A 434 11.05 -2.43 -3.46
CA ASN A 434 12.12 -2.92 -4.34
C ASN A 434 12.59 -1.78 -5.24
N TYR A 435 13.89 -1.63 -5.37
CA TYR A 435 14.50 -0.66 -6.27
C TYR A 435 14.80 -1.30 -7.62
N PHE A 436 14.69 -0.54 -8.71
CA PHE A 436 14.99 -1.02 -10.07
C PHE A 436 16.48 -1.17 -10.35
N GLY A 437 17.32 -0.76 -9.42
CA GLY A 437 18.76 -0.89 -9.41
C GLY A 437 19.29 -0.48 -8.05
N PRO A 438 20.56 -0.74 -7.74
CA PRO A 438 21.14 -0.33 -6.46
C PRO A 438 21.04 1.18 -6.25
N VAL A 439 20.55 1.60 -5.10
CA VAL A 439 20.42 3.02 -4.71
C VAL A 439 21.18 3.30 -3.43
N ASN A 440 21.57 4.56 -3.25
CA ASN A 440 22.15 5.02 -1.99
C ASN A 440 21.09 5.80 -1.22
N ILE A 441 21.03 5.57 0.09
CA ILE A 441 20.09 6.22 0.99
C ILE A 441 20.88 6.83 2.13
N GLU A 442 20.85 8.15 2.22
CA GLU A 442 21.53 8.93 3.25
C GLU A 442 20.54 9.49 4.27
N ARG A 443 19.31 9.72 3.81
CA ARG A 443 18.26 10.40 4.53
C ARG A 443 16.92 9.71 4.33
N LEU A 444 16.10 9.71 5.38
CA LEU A 444 14.72 9.21 5.33
C LEU A 444 13.78 10.24 5.94
N ARG A 445 12.68 10.53 5.25
CA ARG A 445 11.55 11.24 5.84
C ARG A 445 10.47 10.24 6.20
N ILE A 446 10.05 10.28 7.45
CA ILE A 446 9.06 9.37 8.01
C ILE A 446 7.80 10.15 8.34
N LYS A 447 6.65 9.64 7.87
CA LYS A 447 5.34 10.15 8.25
C LYS A 447 4.44 9.04 8.72
N LEU A 448 3.67 9.33 9.75
CA LEU A 448 2.62 8.45 10.22
C LEU A 448 1.27 9.17 10.06
N LEU A 449 0.40 8.59 9.23
CA LEU A 449 -0.90 9.16 8.94
C LEU A 449 -2.01 8.27 9.52
N ASP A 450 -3.15 8.89 9.77
CA ASP A 450 -4.41 8.19 10.05
C ASP A 450 -5.04 7.63 8.76
N ASP A 451 -6.16 6.94 8.89
CA ASP A 451 -6.93 6.38 7.77
C ASP A 451 -7.60 7.45 6.86
N LYS A 452 -7.59 8.70 7.27
CA LYS A 452 -8.09 9.85 6.51
C LYS A 452 -6.96 10.65 5.85
N GLY A 453 -5.70 10.30 6.12
CA GLY A 453 -4.53 10.97 5.56
C GLY A 453 -4.02 12.17 6.36
N ASN A 454 -4.54 12.38 7.57
CA ASN A 454 -4.00 13.40 8.46
C ASN A 454 -2.76 12.86 9.17
N VAL A 455 -1.78 13.73 9.41
CA VAL A 455 -0.64 13.39 10.28
C VAL A 455 -1.17 13.13 11.69
N ILE A 456 -0.89 11.95 12.23
CA ILE A 456 -1.38 11.58 13.55
C ILE A 456 -0.67 12.37 14.64
N ASN A 457 -1.42 12.80 15.66
CA ASN A 457 -0.87 13.47 16.83
C ASN A 457 -0.68 12.45 17.95
N LEU A 458 0.57 12.16 18.31
CA LEU A 458 0.91 11.27 19.43
C LEU A 458 1.04 12.02 20.76
N ASN A 459 0.54 13.26 20.85
CA ASN A 459 0.57 14.07 22.08
C ASN A 459 1.97 14.18 22.70
N GLY A 460 3.00 14.31 21.86
CA GLY A 460 4.38 14.46 22.27
C GLY A 460 5.08 13.17 22.68
N VAL A 461 4.44 12.02 22.53
CA VAL A 461 5.07 10.73 22.81
C VAL A 461 5.85 10.24 21.59
N GLU A 462 6.99 9.65 21.83
CA GLU A 462 7.89 9.14 20.79
C GLU A 462 7.54 7.71 20.40
N TRP A 463 7.95 7.32 19.21
CA TRP A 463 7.72 6.02 18.62
C TRP A 463 8.90 5.55 17.81
N SER A 464 8.97 4.26 17.53
CA SER A 464 10.08 3.70 16.76
C SER A 464 9.63 2.66 15.76
N LEU A 465 10.45 2.48 14.74
CA LEU A 465 10.31 1.43 13.75
C LEU A 465 11.67 0.87 13.35
N THR A 466 11.69 -0.37 12.91
CA THR A 466 12.90 -1.00 12.40
C THR A 466 12.67 -1.45 10.97
N LEU A 467 13.59 -1.07 10.09
CA LEU A 467 13.62 -1.51 8.71
C LEU A 467 14.74 -2.55 8.51
N ILE A 468 14.55 -3.41 7.55
CA ILE A 468 15.60 -4.29 7.01
C ILE A 468 15.97 -3.76 5.64
N SER A 469 17.23 -3.47 5.45
CA SER A 469 17.83 -3.13 4.16
C SER A 469 18.59 -4.34 3.62
N GLU A 470 18.36 -4.67 2.36
CA GLU A 470 19.09 -5.65 1.60
C GLU A 470 20.01 -4.91 0.63
N ASN A 471 21.32 -5.04 0.82
CA ASN A 471 22.33 -4.30 0.10
C ASN A 471 23.15 -5.23 -0.77
N LEU A 472 23.44 -4.82 -2.00
CA LEU A 472 24.37 -5.56 -2.86
C LEU A 472 25.78 -5.42 -2.28
N TYR A 473 26.40 -6.55 -2.06
CA TYR A 473 27.79 -6.59 -1.61
C TYR A 473 28.70 -6.34 -2.80
N GLN A 474 29.41 -5.24 -2.77
CA GLN A 474 30.43 -4.91 -3.75
C GLN A 474 31.80 -4.90 -3.05
N TYR A 475 32.76 -5.56 -3.65
CA TYR A 475 34.15 -5.46 -3.29
C TYR A 475 34.80 -4.22 -3.87
#